data_6d72f306099c316156450da3650ab7b9
#
_entry.id   6d72f306099c316156450da3650ab7b9
#
_cell.length_a   1.000
_cell.length_b   1.000
_cell.length_c   1.000
_cell.angle_alpha   90.00
_cell.angle_beta   90.00
_cell.angle_gamma   90.00
#
_symmetry.space_group_name_H-M   'P 1'
#
loop_
_entity.id
_entity.type
_entity.pdbx_description
1 polymer ?
#
loop_
_entity_poly.entity_id
_entity_poly.type
_entity_poly.pdbx_seq_one_letter_code
_entity_poly.pdbx_strand_id
1 'polypeptide(L)'
;MTIVVGNRLPNAPILRVTNSEIENVDLNDVFAGRRVAIFGMPGAFTSTCSRAHLPNIIGQKEQLMDAGLDEVAILTVNDSFVLRAWGRASGAYEAGLTMLGDAGSTFTKAVGLSFTVPATGFYDRSQRYALVVN
;
A
#
# COMPACT_ATOMS: atom_id res chain seq x y z
N MET A 1 -13.86 -12.61 -4.78
CA MET A 1 -13.70 -12.30 -6.21
C MET A 1 -12.55 -11.32 -6.36
N THR A 2 -11.65 -11.61 -7.28
CA THR A 2 -10.48 -10.74 -7.49
C THR A 2 -10.87 -9.55 -8.37
N ILE A 3 -10.43 -8.37 -7.97
CA ILE A 3 -10.66 -7.14 -8.73
C ILE A 3 -9.99 -7.21 -10.11
N VAL A 4 -10.64 -6.64 -11.12
CA VAL A 4 -10.10 -6.54 -12.47
C VAL A 4 -10.21 -5.11 -12.98
N VAL A 5 -9.46 -4.81 -14.04
CA VAL A 5 -9.49 -3.49 -14.71
C VAL A 5 -10.93 -3.16 -15.11
N GLY A 6 -11.34 -1.94 -14.83
CA GLY A 6 -12.71 -1.46 -15.08
C GLY A 6 -13.63 -1.55 -13.87
N ASN A 7 -13.27 -2.31 -12.85
CA ASN A 7 -14.04 -2.36 -11.62
C ASN A 7 -13.88 -1.07 -10.82
N ARG A 8 -14.92 -0.71 -10.08
CA ARG A 8 -14.82 0.36 -9.09
C ARG A 8 -14.06 -0.16 -7.89
N LEU A 9 -13.13 0.65 -7.37
CA LEU A 9 -12.40 0.30 -6.16
C LEU A 9 -13.34 0.31 -4.96
N PRO A 10 -13.41 -0.79 -4.17
CA PRO A 10 -14.26 -0.80 -2.98
C PRO A 10 -13.73 0.21 -1.96
N ASN A 11 -14.65 0.91 -1.28
CA ASN A 11 -14.29 1.79 -0.18
C ASN A 11 -14.02 0.94 1.06
N ALA A 12 -13.05 1.36 1.87
CA ALA A 12 -12.71 0.70 3.11
C ALA A 12 -12.01 1.69 4.04
N PRO A 13 -12.13 1.49 5.38
CA PRO A 13 -11.32 2.27 6.31
C PRO A 13 -9.85 1.88 6.17
N ILE A 14 -8.99 2.87 6.14
CA ILE A 14 -7.55 2.71 5.93
C ILE A 14 -6.82 3.62 6.92
N LEU A 15 -5.64 3.19 7.36
CA LEU A 15 -4.73 4.04 8.11
C LEU A 15 -3.77 4.73 7.14
N ARG A 16 -3.81 6.05 7.11
CA ARG A 16 -2.81 6.83 6.41
C ARG A 16 -1.74 7.23 7.43
N VAL A 17 -0.56 6.66 7.26
CA VAL A 17 0.50 6.80 8.26
C VAL A 17 1.59 7.68 7.69
N THR A 18 1.69 8.90 8.21
CA THR A 18 2.78 9.81 7.86
C THR A 18 3.91 9.70 8.88
N ASN A 19 4.99 10.40 8.61
CA ASN A 19 6.14 10.40 9.52
C ASN A 19 5.80 10.98 10.92
N SER A 20 4.73 11.75 11.03
CA SER A 20 4.33 12.41 12.27
C SER A 20 2.91 12.11 12.73
N GLU A 21 2.03 11.64 11.85
CA GLU A 21 0.61 11.49 12.14
C GLU A 21 0.08 10.13 11.72
N ILE A 22 -1.00 9.70 12.37
CA ILE A 22 -1.78 8.52 12.03
C ILE A 22 -3.21 8.99 11.82
N GLU A 23 -3.73 8.80 10.60
CA GLU A 23 -5.08 9.24 10.25
C GLU A 23 -5.94 8.03 9.89
N ASN A 24 -7.15 7.97 10.46
CA ASN A 24 -8.16 7.02 10.00
C ASN A 24 -8.96 7.69 8.90
N VAL A 25 -8.88 7.16 7.69
CA VAL A 25 -9.54 7.75 6.51
C VAL A 25 -10.27 6.69 5.72
N ASP A 26 -11.23 7.12 4.91
CA ASP A 26 -11.81 6.25 3.90
C ASP A 26 -10.93 6.26 2.65
N LEU A 27 -10.69 5.09 2.09
CA LEU A 27 -9.79 4.95 0.94
C LEU A 27 -10.22 5.82 -0.23
N ASN A 28 -11.52 5.93 -0.50
CA ASN A 28 -12.02 6.76 -1.59
C ASN A 28 -11.68 8.24 -1.40
N ASP A 29 -11.63 8.72 -0.16
CA ASP A 29 -11.28 10.11 0.13
C ASP A 29 -9.80 10.39 -0.13
N VAL A 30 -8.95 9.40 0.06
CA VAL A 30 -7.51 9.52 -0.22
C VAL A 30 -7.26 9.73 -1.72
N PHE A 31 -8.06 9.07 -2.56
CA PHE A 31 -7.81 9.04 -4.00
C PHE A 31 -8.77 9.90 -4.84
N ALA A 32 -9.75 10.55 -4.20
CA ALA A 32 -10.78 11.31 -4.92
C ALA A 32 -10.17 12.37 -5.85
N GLY A 33 -10.54 12.32 -7.11
CA GLY A 33 -10.09 13.28 -8.13
C GLY A 33 -8.60 13.19 -8.47
N ARG A 34 -7.91 12.10 -8.09
CA ARG A 34 -6.48 11.95 -8.28
C ARG A 34 -6.17 10.63 -8.96
N ARG A 35 -5.04 10.61 -9.67
CA ARG A 35 -4.55 9.40 -10.32
C ARG A 35 -3.43 8.81 -9.47
N VAL A 36 -3.69 7.67 -8.85
CA VAL A 36 -2.80 7.09 -7.84
C VAL A 36 -2.40 5.66 -8.22
N ALA A 37 -1.11 5.37 -8.14
CA ALA A 37 -0.63 3.99 -8.23
C ALA A 37 -0.58 3.40 -6.83
N ILE A 38 -1.19 2.22 -6.64
CA ILE A 38 -1.15 1.49 -5.39
C ILE A 38 -0.34 0.22 -5.58
N PHE A 39 0.67 0.03 -4.74
CA PHE A 39 1.46 -1.19 -4.70
C PHE A 39 1.15 -1.94 -3.40
N GLY A 40 0.46 -3.07 -3.52
CA GLY A 40 0.17 -3.95 -2.39
C GLY A 40 1.32 -4.90 -2.14
N MET A 41 1.64 -5.13 -0.86
CA MET A 41 2.75 -5.98 -0.46
C MET A 41 2.39 -6.83 0.76
N PRO A 42 2.99 -8.02 0.90
CA PRO A 42 2.69 -8.91 2.04
C PRO A 42 2.95 -8.32 3.42
N GLY A 43 3.90 -7.40 3.55
CA GLY A 43 4.09 -6.76 4.83
C GLY A 43 5.41 -6.02 4.95
N ALA A 44 5.41 -5.05 5.87
CA ALA A 44 6.59 -4.30 6.25
C ALA A 44 7.67 -5.24 6.81
N PHE A 45 8.92 -4.95 6.51
CA PHE A 45 10.10 -5.70 6.96
C PHE A 45 10.18 -7.16 6.47
N THR A 46 9.26 -7.59 5.61
CA THR A 46 9.41 -8.92 4.98
C THR A 46 10.50 -8.86 3.92
N SER A 47 11.14 -10.02 3.65
CA SER A 47 12.39 -10.05 2.85
C SER A 47 12.29 -9.37 1.50
N THR A 48 11.38 -9.82 0.65
CA THR A 48 11.27 -9.31 -0.72
C THR A 48 10.73 -7.89 -0.75
N CYS A 49 9.78 -7.56 0.15
CA CYS A 49 9.24 -6.21 0.24
C CYS A 49 10.32 -5.19 0.59
N SER A 50 11.20 -5.53 1.54
CA SER A 50 12.23 -4.60 2.02
C SER A 50 13.49 -4.58 1.15
N ARG A 51 13.84 -5.71 0.53
CA ARG A 51 15.11 -5.85 -0.21
C ARG A 51 14.99 -5.53 -1.69
N ALA A 52 13.84 -5.79 -2.31
CA ALA A 52 13.70 -5.68 -3.74
C ALA A 52 12.54 -4.79 -4.17
N HIS A 53 11.31 -5.08 -3.71
CA HIS A 53 10.11 -4.43 -4.24
C HIS A 53 10.05 -2.95 -3.89
N LEU A 54 10.15 -2.61 -2.61
CA LEU A 54 10.07 -1.21 -2.18
C LEU A 54 11.25 -0.37 -2.70
N PRO A 55 12.52 -0.83 -2.63
CA PRO A 55 13.61 -0.07 -3.23
C PRO A 55 13.44 0.17 -4.72
N ASN A 56 12.90 -0.79 -5.47
CA ASN A 56 12.63 -0.64 -6.89
C ASN A 56 11.58 0.46 -7.14
N ILE A 57 10.50 0.49 -6.37
CA ILE A 57 9.47 1.51 -6.49
C ILE A 57 10.04 2.88 -6.16
N ILE A 58 10.84 3.00 -5.12
CA ILE A 58 11.50 4.25 -4.73
C ILE A 58 12.37 4.75 -5.90
N GLY A 59 13.14 3.88 -6.52
CA GLY A 59 14.00 4.23 -7.65
C GLY A 59 13.25 4.65 -8.90
N GLN A 60 11.98 4.25 -9.05
CA GLN A 60 11.18 4.55 -10.24
C GLN A 60 10.10 5.60 -10.00
N LYS A 61 10.01 6.16 -8.80
CA LYS A 61 8.94 7.09 -8.45
C LYS A 61 8.85 8.29 -9.38
N GLU A 62 9.98 8.90 -9.72
CA GLU A 62 10.00 10.05 -10.63
C GLU A 62 9.44 9.71 -12.01
N GLN A 63 9.80 8.55 -12.54
CA GLN A 63 9.28 8.09 -13.83
C GLN A 63 7.77 7.86 -13.79
N LEU A 64 7.27 7.33 -12.69
CA LEU A 64 5.83 7.12 -12.50
C LEU A 64 5.09 8.47 -12.43
N MET A 65 5.62 9.44 -11.71
CA MET A 65 5.02 10.77 -11.64
C MET A 65 5.07 11.47 -13.00
N ASP A 66 6.15 11.34 -13.73
CA ASP A 66 6.29 11.90 -15.08
C ASP A 66 5.30 11.25 -16.07
N ALA A 67 4.90 10.02 -15.81
CA ALA A 67 3.90 9.31 -16.63
C ALA A 67 2.46 9.78 -16.35
N GLY A 68 2.25 10.72 -15.45
CA GLY A 68 0.95 11.32 -15.19
C GLY A 68 0.28 10.92 -13.89
N LEU A 69 0.98 10.25 -12.99
CA LEU A 69 0.44 9.89 -11.68
C LEU A 69 0.59 11.07 -10.71
N ASP A 70 -0.41 11.26 -9.86
CA ASP A 70 -0.40 12.31 -8.84
C ASP A 70 0.23 11.83 -7.55
N GLU A 71 0.20 10.51 -7.31
CA GLU A 71 0.67 9.94 -6.05
C GLU A 71 1.04 8.48 -6.23
N VAL A 72 2.02 8.02 -5.46
CA VAL A 72 2.41 6.61 -5.38
C VAL A 72 2.22 6.15 -3.93
N ALA A 73 1.39 5.13 -3.75
CA ALA A 73 1.02 4.62 -2.43
C ALA A 73 1.47 3.17 -2.26
N ILE A 74 1.92 2.85 -1.07
CA ILE A 74 2.25 1.49 -0.63
C ILE A 74 1.18 1.05 0.35
N LEU A 75 0.61 -0.14 0.16
CA LEU A 75 -0.43 -0.67 1.03
C LEU A 75 -0.01 -2.03 1.58
N THR A 76 -0.04 -2.15 2.90
CA THR A 76 0.25 -3.41 3.59
C THR A 76 -0.78 -3.69 4.67
N VAL A 77 -0.90 -4.97 5.05
CA VAL A 77 -1.73 -5.39 6.19
C VAL A 77 -0.85 -5.34 7.45
N ASN A 78 -0.61 -4.12 7.92
CA ASN A 78 0.19 -3.85 9.11
C ASN A 78 -0.44 -2.75 9.95
N ASP A 79 -0.10 -2.72 11.23
CA ASP A 79 -0.48 -1.62 12.10
C ASP A 79 0.35 -0.36 11.80
N SER A 80 -0.08 0.75 12.39
CA SER A 80 0.51 2.06 12.13
C SER A 80 1.97 2.19 12.60
N PHE A 81 2.30 1.58 13.72
CA PHE A 81 3.66 1.72 14.29
C PHE A 81 4.69 0.96 13.47
N VAL A 82 4.37 -0.26 13.06
CA VAL A 82 5.24 -1.06 12.20
C VAL A 82 5.40 -0.38 10.85
N LEU A 83 4.31 0.11 10.28
CA LEU A 83 4.33 0.77 8.98
C LEU A 83 5.17 2.04 9.00
N ARG A 84 5.06 2.85 10.06
CA ARG A 84 5.88 4.06 10.22
C ARG A 84 7.36 3.73 10.33
N ALA A 85 7.70 2.76 11.15
CA ALA A 85 9.09 2.34 11.30
C ALA A 85 9.68 1.89 9.96
N TRP A 86 8.91 1.15 9.18
CA TRP A 86 9.33 0.69 7.87
C TRP A 86 9.46 1.84 6.87
N GLY A 87 8.53 2.77 6.88
CA GLY A 87 8.59 3.95 6.02
C GLY A 87 9.82 4.82 6.28
N ARG A 88 10.23 4.91 7.54
CA ARG A 88 11.46 5.62 7.92
C ARG A 88 12.70 4.84 7.53
N ALA A 89 12.77 3.57 7.89
CA ALA A 89 13.95 2.73 7.67
C ALA A 89 14.24 2.47 6.19
N SER A 90 13.19 2.39 5.37
CA SER A 90 13.31 2.06 3.95
C SER A 90 13.61 3.26 3.06
N GLY A 91 13.47 4.49 3.57
CA GLY A 91 13.55 5.70 2.76
C GLY A 91 12.25 6.06 2.03
N ALA A 92 11.15 5.36 2.30
CA ALA A 92 9.87 5.60 1.64
C ALA A 92 9.34 7.01 1.90
N TYR A 93 9.43 7.49 3.13
CA TYR A 93 9.00 8.86 3.45
C TYR A 93 9.86 9.91 2.75
N GLU A 94 11.17 9.72 2.73
CA GLU A 94 12.07 10.65 2.02
C GLU A 94 11.78 10.69 0.53
N ALA A 95 11.38 9.56 -0.03
CA ALA A 95 11.01 9.48 -1.45
C ALA A 95 9.61 10.06 -1.74
N GLY A 96 8.85 10.42 -0.71
CA GLY A 96 7.51 10.98 -0.87
C GLY A 96 6.44 9.94 -1.17
N LEU A 97 6.63 8.69 -0.78
CA LEU A 97 5.60 7.65 -0.93
C LEU A 97 4.55 7.78 0.16
N THR A 98 3.31 7.51 -0.19
CA THR A 98 2.19 7.45 0.76
C THR A 98 2.13 6.05 1.34
N MET A 99 2.12 5.97 2.68
CA MET A 99 2.08 4.69 3.39
C MET A 99 0.68 4.44 3.92
N LEU A 100 0.04 3.36 3.46
CA LEU A 100 -1.32 3.00 3.82
C LEU A 100 -1.33 1.66 4.53
N GLY A 101 -1.99 1.62 5.70
CA GLY A 101 -2.13 0.41 6.50
C GLY A 101 -3.56 -0.11 6.44
N ASP A 102 -3.72 -1.31 5.90
CA ASP A 102 -4.98 -2.06 5.92
C ASP A 102 -4.91 -3.08 7.05
N ALA A 103 -4.83 -2.59 8.29
CA ALA A 103 -4.50 -3.40 9.46
C ALA A 103 -5.44 -4.58 9.67
N GLY A 104 -6.71 -4.40 9.41
CA GLY A 104 -7.73 -5.46 9.52
C GLY A 104 -7.94 -6.27 8.25
N SER A 105 -7.17 -6.02 7.20
CA SER A 105 -7.31 -6.67 5.89
C SER A 105 -8.66 -6.44 5.21
N THR A 106 -9.41 -5.44 5.61
CA THR A 106 -10.76 -5.18 5.08
C THR A 106 -10.70 -4.91 3.57
N PHE A 107 -9.84 -3.98 3.15
CA PHE A 107 -9.67 -3.67 1.73
C PHE A 107 -9.06 -4.84 0.96
N THR A 108 -8.02 -5.45 1.52
CA THR A 108 -7.32 -6.57 0.88
C THR A 108 -8.25 -7.75 0.61
N LYS A 109 -9.12 -8.07 1.55
CA LYS A 109 -10.14 -9.09 1.34
C LYS A 109 -11.19 -8.68 0.31
N ALA A 110 -11.60 -7.41 0.35
CA ALA A 110 -12.63 -6.90 -0.56
C ALA A 110 -12.20 -6.96 -2.03
N VAL A 111 -10.91 -6.76 -2.31
CA VAL A 111 -10.39 -6.88 -3.68
C VAL A 111 -9.99 -8.31 -4.05
N GLY A 112 -10.10 -9.25 -3.13
CA GLY A 112 -9.81 -10.66 -3.39
C GLY A 112 -8.33 -11.00 -3.48
N LEU A 113 -7.47 -10.23 -2.83
CA LEU A 113 -6.01 -10.37 -2.92
C LEU A 113 -5.35 -10.71 -1.58
N SER A 114 -6.11 -11.26 -0.63
CA SER A 114 -5.56 -11.73 0.63
C SER A 114 -4.99 -13.14 0.52
N PHE A 115 -4.04 -13.46 1.39
CA PHE A 115 -3.51 -14.81 1.51
C PHE A 115 -3.03 -15.08 2.94
N THR A 116 -2.90 -16.36 3.27
CA THR A 116 -2.49 -16.79 4.61
C THR A 116 -1.43 -17.87 4.49
N VAL A 117 -0.32 -17.70 5.22
CA VAL A 117 0.76 -18.69 5.33
C VAL A 117 1.10 -18.82 6.82
N PRO A 118 0.46 -19.76 7.54
CA PRO A 118 0.65 -19.87 9.00
C PRO A 118 2.10 -20.11 9.41
N ALA A 119 2.86 -20.83 8.59
CA ALA A 119 4.26 -21.14 8.91
C ALA A 119 5.13 -19.90 9.08
N THR A 120 4.77 -18.78 8.45
CA THR A 120 5.46 -17.50 8.59
C THR A 120 4.70 -16.50 9.43
N GLY A 121 3.55 -16.89 9.98
CA GLY A 121 2.69 -15.97 10.74
C GLY A 121 1.93 -14.99 9.87
N PHE A 122 1.76 -15.27 8.59
CA PHE A 122 0.98 -14.42 7.68
C PHE A 122 -0.48 -14.85 7.71
N TYR A 123 -1.33 -13.96 8.23
CA TYR A 123 -2.78 -14.16 8.24
C TYR A 123 -3.43 -12.99 7.53
N ASP A 124 -4.20 -13.30 6.48
CA ASP A 124 -4.94 -12.32 5.69
C ASP A 124 -4.06 -11.18 5.18
N ARG A 125 -2.83 -11.50 4.80
CA ARG A 125 -1.90 -10.53 4.23
C ARG A 125 -2.22 -10.25 2.76
N SER A 126 -1.66 -9.15 2.24
CA SER A 126 -1.84 -8.77 0.84
C SER A 126 -0.90 -9.55 -0.06
N GLN A 127 -1.44 -10.06 -1.17
CA GLN A 127 -0.60 -10.49 -2.28
C GLN A 127 0.13 -9.27 -2.87
N ARG A 128 1.18 -9.52 -3.67
CA ARG A 128 1.84 -8.45 -4.40
C ARG A 128 1.00 -8.06 -5.61
N TYR A 129 0.75 -6.77 -5.73
CA TYR A 129 0.03 -6.26 -6.89
C TYR A 129 0.40 -4.81 -7.13
N ALA A 130 0.09 -4.34 -8.32
CA ALA A 130 0.13 -2.94 -8.68
C ALA A 130 -1.16 -2.60 -9.41
N LEU A 131 -1.77 -1.47 -9.04
CA LEU A 131 -2.94 -0.98 -9.76
C LEU A 131 -2.92 0.54 -9.82
N VAL A 132 -3.62 1.09 -10.80
CA VAL A 132 -3.78 2.54 -10.96
C VAL A 132 -5.26 2.86 -10.78
N VAL A 133 -5.53 3.83 -9.93
CA VAL A 133 -6.86 4.38 -9.66
C VAL A 133 -6.96 5.74 -10.33
N ASN A 134 -8.04 5.97 -11.03
CA ASN A 134 -8.34 7.27 -11.66
C ASN A 134 -9.43 8.00 -10.91
#